data_90895f17a152fdd7444da9108d07790b
#
_entry.id   90895f17a152fdd7444da9108d07790b
#
_cell.length_a   1.000
_cell.length_b   1.000
_cell.length_c   1.000
_cell.angle_alpha   90.00
_cell.angle_beta   90.00
_cell.angle_gamma   90.00
#
_symmetry.space_group_name_H-M   'P 1'
#
loop_
_entity.id
_entity.type
_entity.pdbx_description
1 polymer ?
#
loop_
_entity_poly.entity_id
_entity_poly.type
_entity_poly.pdbx_seq_one_letter_code
_entity_poly.pdbx_strand_id
1 'polypeptide(L)'
;MMKFSAEQIAGLVNGTIDGNPMASVSELAKIEEGFEGALSFLANPKYEEHIYTTKSSICIVNQSFNASKPLPESITLIRVADAYSCFAKLLELYSQLNKKQPEIESPVFISDSAIIGKDPYIGAFTYVSSKAVIGDDVTIYPNVFIGENVKIGNNTIIHPGVKIYNDCKVGSNCIVHAGVVIGADGFGFAPDENGTFKKVPQIGNVVIEDDVEIGSNTTIDRATMGSTYIRKGVKIDNLCQIAHNVDIGKNSAMASQAGIAGSAKIGERVLIGGQAGISGHLFIADDTKIVAQSGIPSSIKKAETLMGSPGIPLEDFKKSYFGFRKLPSILKKIQELEKKIKELTHD
;
A
#
# COMPACT_ATOMS: atom_id res chain seq x y z
N MET A 1 16.48 12.99 -23.47
CA MET A 1 15.58 11.86 -23.13
C MET A 1 15.82 10.69 -24.07
N MET A 2 15.78 9.46 -23.54
CA MET A 2 15.88 8.25 -24.37
C MET A 2 14.61 8.12 -25.21
N LYS A 3 14.74 7.83 -26.51
CA LYS A 3 13.59 7.59 -27.39
C LYS A 3 13.49 6.10 -27.68
N PHE A 4 12.27 5.58 -27.70
CA PHE A 4 11.98 4.18 -28.02
C PHE A 4 11.08 4.13 -29.26
N SER A 5 11.41 3.26 -30.21
CA SER A 5 10.54 3.03 -31.38
C SER A 5 9.39 2.08 -31.05
N ALA A 6 8.33 2.09 -31.87
CA ALA A 6 7.23 1.15 -31.73
C ALA A 6 7.72 -0.31 -31.82
N GLU A 7 8.73 -0.58 -32.66
CA GLU A 7 9.37 -1.89 -32.76
C GLU A 7 10.05 -2.33 -31.47
N GLN A 8 10.81 -1.44 -30.83
CA GLN A 8 11.44 -1.73 -29.55
C GLN A 8 10.42 -1.99 -28.45
N ILE A 9 9.36 -1.17 -28.36
CA ILE A 9 8.31 -1.34 -27.36
C ILE A 9 7.54 -2.65 -27.61
N ALA A 10 7.15 -2.91 -28.86
CA ALA A 10 6.46 -4.15 -29.20
C ALA A 10 7.29 -5.39 -28.84
N GLY A 11 8.61 -5.36 -29.06
CA GLY A 11 9.51 -6.41 -28.61
C GLY A 11 9.54 -6.62 -27.11
N LEU A 12 9.53 -5.54 -26.31
CA LEU A 12 9.52 -5.60 -24.84
C LEU A 12 8.23 -6.20 -24.26
N VAL A 13 7.09 -5.97 -24.94
CA VAL A 13 5.76 -6.41 -24.45
C VAL A 13 5.19 -7.60 -25.23
N ASN A 14 5.94 -8.20 -26.15
CA ASN A 14 5.48 -9.26 -27.08
C ASN A 14 4.22 -8.84 -27.84
N GLY A 15 4.17 -7.60 -28.30
CA GLY A 15 3.06 -7.02 -29.05
C GLY A 15 3.23 -7.09 -30.56
N THR A 16 2.12 -6.92 -31.29
CA THR A 16 2.12 -6.73 -32.76
C THR A 16 1.85 -5.27 -33.10
N ILE A 17 2.54 -4.75 -34.11
CA ILE A 17 2.41 -3.36 -34.53
C ILE A 17 1.34 -3.24 -35.59
N ASP A 18 0.46 -2.26 -35.44
CA ASP A 18 -0.54 -1.84 -36.40
C ASP A 18 -0.34 -0.34 -36.65
N GLY A 19 0.38 -0.01 -37.72
CA GLY A 19 0.82 1.35 -38.07
C GLY A 19 2.33 1.45 -38.36
N ASN A 20 2.98 2.55 -37.99
CA ASN A 20 4.36 2.85 -38.31
C ASN A 20 5.35 2.24 -37.27
N PRO A 21 6.17 1.22 -37.62
CA PRO A 21 7.12 0.62 -36.70
C PRO A 21 8.23 1.58 -36.24
N MET A 22 8.47 2.66 -36.97
CA MET A 22 9.47 3.69 -36.67
C MET A 22 8.88 4.84 -35.84
N ALA A 23 7.59 4.85 -35.54
CA ALA A 23 7.02 5.82 -34.62
C ALA A 23 7.78 5.79 -33.30
N SER A 24 8.20 6.95 -32.80
CA SER A 24 9.07 7.04 -31.63
C SER A 24 8.41 7.85 -30.52
N VAL A 25 8.68 7.43 -29.27
CA VAL A 25 8.19 8.08 -28.05
C VAL A 25 9.31 8.28 -27.05
N SER A 26 9.19 9.29 -26.23
CA SER A 26 10.11 9.59 -25.13
C SER A 26 9.43 9.76 -23.78
N GLU A 27 8.10 9.85 -23.77
CA GLU A 27 7.31 10.12 -22.57
C GLU A 27 6.05 9.25 -22.53
N LEU A 28 5.53 9.09 -21.32
CA LEU A 28 4.24 8.44 -21.06
C LEU A 28 3.18 9.51 -20.84
N ALA A 29 2.00 9.35 -21.43
CA ALA A 29 0.88 10.25 -21.21
C ALA A 29 -0.44 9.48 -21.07
N LYS A 30 -1.40 10.05 -20.34
CA LYS A 30 -2.77 9.57 -20.37
C LYS A 30 -3.32 9.73 -21.78
N ILE A 31 -4.21 8.82 -22.18
CA ILE A 31 -4.74 8.81 -23.55
C ILE A 31 -5.49 10.12 -23.89
N GLU A 32 -6.19 10.71 -22.93
CA GLU A 32 -6.89 11.98 -23.05
C GLU A 32 -5.95 13.21 -23.14
N GLU A 33 -4.73 13.09 -22.65
CA GLU A 33 -3.71 14.15 -22.59
C GLU A 33 -2.55 13.86 -23.58
N GLY A 34 -2.73 12.91 -24.50
CA GLY A 34 -1.69 12.46 -25.42
C GLY A 34 -1.18 13.58 -26.35
N PHE A 35 0.11 13.57 -26.63
CA PHE A 35 0.83 14.50 -27.50
C PHE A 35 1.81 13.75 -28.39
N GLU A 36 2.31 14.42 -29.43
CA GLU A 36 3.31 13.83 -30.33
C GLU A 36 4.60 13.45 -29.58
N GLY A 37 5.02 12.21 -29.71
CA GLY A 37 6.14 11.65 -28.94
C GLY A 37 5.74 10.99 -27.63
N ALA A 38 4.44 10.91 -27.33
CA ALA A 38 3.93 10.21 -26.16
C ALA A 38 3.50 8.76 -26.47
N LEU A 39 3.71 7.89 -25.49
CA LEU A 39 3.13 6.54 -25.40
C LEU A 39 1.92 6.58 -24.47
N SER A 40 0.77 6.16 -24.95
CA SER A 40 -0.44 6.00 -24.18
C SER A 40 -0.91 4.54 -24.17
N PHE A 41 -1.94 4.22 -23.39
CA PHE A 41 -2.54 2.89 -23.39
C PHE A 41 -4.06 2.97 -23.23
N LEU A 42 -4.75 1.98 -23.77
CA LEU A 42 -6.20 1.80 -23.63
C LEU A 42 -6.48 0.37 -23.17
N ALA A 43 -6.66 0.19 -21.86
CA ALA A 43 -7.03 -1.09 -21.27
C ALA A 43 -8.52 -1.12 -20.86
N ASN A 44 -9.07 0.03 -20.44
CA ASN A 44 -10.45 0.13 -20.00
C ASN A 44 -11.33 0.73 -21.11
N PRO A 45 -12.37 0.02 -21.57
CA PRO A 45 -13.27 0.49 -22.63
C PRO A 45 -13.95 1.84 -22.36
N LYS A 46 -14.07 2.24 -21.09
CA LYS A 46 -14.64 3.55 -20.74
C LYS A 46 -13.85 4.75 -21.29
N TYR A 47 -12.58 4.54 -21.62
CA TYR A 47 -11.70 5.56 -22.19
C TYR A 47 -11.56 5.45 -23.71
N GLU A 48 -12.34 4.59 -24.37
CA GLU A 48 -12.25 4.35 -25.82
C GLU A 48 -12.43 5.62 -26.63
N GLU A 49 -13.35 6.51 -26.23
CA GLU A 49 -13.61 7.75 -26.96
C GLU A 49 -12.35 8.65 -27.11
N HIS A 50 -11.40 8.53 -26.19
CA HIS A 50 -10.18 9.33 -26.23
C HIS A 50 -9.17 8.85 -27.30
N ILE A 51 -9.23 7.57 -27.74
CA ILE A 51 -8.29 7.06 -28.77
C ILE A 51 -8.52 7.74 -30.12
N TYR A 52 -9.75 8.20 -30.37
CA TYR A 52 -10.13 8.86 -31.65
C TYR A 52 -9.67 10.32 -31.72
N THR A 53 -9.25 10.91 -30.60
CA THR A 53 -8.85 12.33 -30.51
C THR A 53 -7.46 12.51 -29.94
N THR A 54 -6.84 11.48 -29.43
CA THR A 54 -5.49 11.56 -28.86
C THR A 54 -4.46 11.96 -29.91
N LYS A 55 -3.44 12.69 -29.47
CA LYS A 55 -2.27 13.05 -30.29
C LYS A 55 -1.04 12.19 -29.95
N SER A 56 -1.22 11.13 -29.16
CA SER A 56 -0.14 10.19 -28.84
C SER A 56 0.38 9.50 -30.11
N SER A 57 1.70 9.38 -30.21
CA SER A 57 2.33 8.71 -31.35
C SER A 57 2.13 7.19 -31.31
N ILE A 58 2.08 6.59 -30.11
CA ILE A 58 1.88 5.16 -29.93
C ILE A 58 0.81 4.94 -28.85
N CYS A 59 -0.09 3.96 -29.08
CA CYS A 59 -1.06 3.53 -28.07
C CYS A 59 -1.03 1.99 -27.93
N ILE A 60 -0.86 1.50 -26.70
CA ILE A 60 -0.97 0.07 -26.40
C ILE A 60 -2.44 -0.28 -26.20
N VAL A 61 -2.93 -1.30 -26.90
CA VAL A 61 -4.32 -1.77 -26.87
C VAL A 61 -4.37 -3.28 -26.72
N ASN A 62 -5.50 -3.81 -26.23
CA ASN A 62 -5.74 -5.25 -26.25
C ASN A 62 -5.86 -5.78 -27.69
N GLN A 63 -5.45 -7.03 -27.94
CA GLN A 63 -5.63 -7.69 -29.25
C GLN A 63 -7.08 -7.67 -29.73
N SER A 64 -8.03 -7.75 -28.81
CA SER A 64 -9.47 -7.73 -29.09
C SER A 64 -10.03 -6.34 -29.42
N PHE A 65 -9.21 -5.28 -29.28
CA PHE A 65 -9.68 -3.93 -29.58
C PHE A 65 -9.97 -3.76 -31.08
N ASN A 66 -11.21 -3.40 -31.39
CA ASN A 66 -11.65 -3.03 -32.74
C ASN A 66 -12.20 -1.61 -32.68
N ALA A 67 -11.55 -0.70 -33.40
CA ALA A 67 -11.98 0.69 -33.45
C ALA A 67 -13.36 0.84 -34.08
N SER A 68 -14.28 1.50 -33.41
CA SER A 68 -15.64 1.79 -33.88
C SER A 68 -15.71 3.01 -34.82
N LYS A 69 -14.65 3.81 -34.85
CA LYS A 69 -14.50 5.03 -35.65
C LYS A 69 -13.10 5.05 -36.28
N PRO A 70 -12.85 5.89 -37.32
CA PRO A 70 -11.51 6.08 -37.87
C PRO A 70 -10.55 6.59 -36.77
N LEU A 71 -9.37 5.99 -36.72
CA LEU A 71 -8.30 6.44 -35.82
C LEU A 71 -7.51 7.60 -36.44
N PRO A 72 -6.84 8.45 -35.63
CA PRO A 72 -5.91 9.45 -36.14
C PRO A 72 -4.81 8.81 -37.01
N GLU A 73 -4.50 9.39 -38.16
CA GLU A 73 -3.47 8.85 -39.08
C GLU A 73 -2.07 8.78 -38.45
N SER A 74 -1.82 9.63 -37.43
CA SER A 74 -0.54 9.70 -36.74
C SER A 74 -0.33 8.62 -35.67
N ILE A 75 -1.39 7.89 -35.27
CA ILE A 75 -1.26 6.92 -34.19
C ILE A 75 -0.79 5.57 -34.69
N THR A 76 0.12 4.97 -33.94
CA THR A 76 0.53 3.58 -34.12
C THR A 76 0.00 2.76 -32.96
N LEU A 77 -0.69 1.65 -33.23
CA LEU A 77 -1.14 0.76 -32.18
C LEU A 77 -0.11 -0.35 -31.95
N ILE A 78 0.08 -0.71 -30.68
CA ILE A 78 0.76 -1.94 -30.27
C ILE A 78 -0.29 -2.83 -29.63
N ARG A 79 -0.64 -3.93 -30.30
CA ARG A 79 -1.65 -4.88 -29.84
C ARG A 79 -1.02 -5.96 -28.98
N VAL A 80 -1.55 -6.14 -27.77
CA VAL A 80 -1.05 -7.07 -26.75
C VAL A 80 -2.19 -7.90 -26.17
N ALA A 81 -1.88 -9.04 -25.55
CA ALA A 81 -2.88 -9.89 -24.90
C ALA A 81 -3.61 -9.17 -23.76
N ASP A 82 -2.88 -8.40 -22.94
CA ASP A 82 -3.41 -7.61 -21.83
C ASP A 82 -2.66 -6.26 -21.76
N ALA A 83 -3.33 -5.20 -22.19
CA ALA A 83 -2.77 -3.85 -22.21
C ALA A 83 -2.46 -3.30 -20.82
N TYR A 84 -3.23 -3.68 -19.80
CA TYR A 84 -3.00 -3.22 -18.43
C TYR A 84 -1.71 -3.80 -17.83
N SER A 85 -1.53 -5.11 -17.93
CA SER A 85 -0.32 -5.78 -17.46
C SER A 85 0.93 -5.35 -18.24
N CYS A 86 0.81 -5.13 -19.54
CA CYS A 86 1.90 -4.62 -20.37
C CYS A 86 2.29 -3.19 -19.96
N PHE A 87 1.31 -2.33 -19.69
CA PHE A 87 1.59 -0.97 -19.22
C PHE A 87 2.27 -0.98 -17.84
N ALA A 88 1.80 -1.80 -16.90
CA ALA A 88 2.46 -1.96 -15.60
C ALA A 88 3.93 -2.37 -15.74
N LYS A 89 4.22 -3.32 -16.64
CA LYS A 89 5.60 -3.74 -16.95
C LYS A 89 6.46 -2.60 -17.53
N LEU A 90 5.90 -1.79 -18.40
CA LEU A 90 6.60 -0.64 -18.96
C LEU A 90 6.86 0.44 -17.93
N LEU A 91 5.93 0.70 -17.01
CA LEU A 91 6.15 1.60 -15.87
C LEU A 91 7.27 1.09 -14.95
N GLU A 92 7.32 -0.22 -14.72
CA GLU A 92 8.40 -0.83 -13.94
C GLU A 92 9.76 -0.63 -14.63
N LEU A 93 9.86 -0.91 -15.93
CA LEU A 93 11.08 -0.68 -16.72
C LEU A 93 11.48 0.80 -16.72
N TYR A 94 10.53 1.71 -16.87
CA TYR A 94 10.78 3.15 -16.79
C TYR A 94 11.30 3.58 -15.42
N SER A 95 10.73 3.02 -14.36
CA SER A 95 11.21 3.25 -12.99
C SER A 95 12.65 2.76 -12.79
N GLN A 96 13.01 1.60 -13.35
CA GLN A 96 14.36 1.06 -13.28
C GLN A 96 15.38 1.94 -14.01
N LEU A 97 15.00 2.54 -15.16
CA LEU A 97 15.87 3.49 -15.89
C LEU A 97 16.15 4.77 -15.10
N ASN A 98 15.26 5.14 -14.18
CA ASN A 98 15.40 6.30 -13.31
C ASN A 98 15.95 5.96 -11.91
N LYS A 99 16.39 4.71 -11.68
CA LYS A 99 17.00 4.30 -10.41
C LYS A 99 18.24 5.14 -10.15
N LYS A 100 18.44 5.55 -8.91
CA LYS A 100 19.65 6.25 -8.47
C LYS A 100 20.87 5.40 -8.77
N GLN A 101 21.91 6.04 -9.32
CA GLN A 101 23.20 5.38 -9.51
C GLN A 101 23.88 5.19 -8.16
N PRO A 102 24.70 4.13 -8.00
CA PRO A 102 25.47 3.90 -6.79
C PRO A 102 26.34 5.12 -6.44
N GLU A 103 26.11 5.70 -5.26
CA GLU A 103 26.82 6.88 -4.78
C GLU A 103 26.62 7.04 -3.27
N ILE A 104 27.63 7.51 -2.56
CA ILE A 104 27.49 7.99 -1.20
C ILE A 104 27.67 9.50 -1.22
N GLU A 105 26.58 10.24 -1.09
CA GLU A 105 26.58 11.70 -1.09
C GLU A 105 27.26 12.26 0.17
N SER A 106 27.55 13.55 0.20
CA SER A 106 28.14 14.24 1.36
C SER A 106 27.27 15.44 1.74
N PRO A 107 27.08 15.74 3.04
CA PRO A 107 27.61 15.01 4.19
C PRO A 107 26.73 13.82 4.61
N VAL A 108 27.33 12.68 4.93
CA VAL A 108 26.70 11.54 5.59
C VAL A 108 27.53 11.12 6.81
N PHE A 109 26.90 10.49 7.79
CA PHE A 109 27.60 9.81 8.88
C PHE A 109 27.38 8.29 8.73
N ILE A 110 28.47 7.54 8.62
CA ILE A 110 28.47 6.08 8.63
C ILE A 110 29.49 5.65 9.68
N SER A 111 29.01 4.90 10.70
CA SER A 111 29.88 4.36 11.74
C SER A 111 30.92 3.40 11.16
N ASP A 112 32.15 3.42 11.67
CA ASP A 112 33.25 2.52 11.26
C ASP A 112 32.90 1.03 11.46
N SER A 113 31.97 0.70 12.34
CA SER A 113 31.50 -0.66 12.59
C SER A 113 30.27 -1.05 11.77
N ALA A 114 29.74 -0.16 10.94
CA ALA A 114 28.67 -0.49 10.00
C ALA A 114 29.22 -1.27 8.80
N ILE A 115 28.44 -2.19 8.28
CA ILE A 115 28.76 -2.96 7.09
C ILE A 115 27.85 -2.49 5.95
N ILE A 116 28.44 -2.02 4.87
CA ILE A 116 27.72 -1.56 3.68
C ILE A 116 28.02 -2.55 2.55
N GLY A 117 26.98 -3.05 1.90
CA GLY A 117 27.08 -3.95 0.74
C GLY A 117 27.56 -3.26 -0.52
N LYS A 118 27.41 -3.92 -1.65
CA LYS A 118 27.85 -3.43 -2.97
C LYS A 118 26.82 -2.46 -3.56
N ASP A 119 27.32 -1.52 -4.35
CA ASP A 119 26.54 -0.61 -5.19
C ASP A 119 25.39 0.13 -4.47
N PRO A 120 25.59 0.67 -3.24
CA PRO A 120 24.56 1.41 -2.53
C PRO A 120 24.40 2.84 -3.08
N TYR A 121 23.20 3.39 -3.00
CA TYR A 121 23.00 4.83 -2.98
C TYR A 121 22.66 5.28 -1.56
N ILE A 122 23.42 6.23 -0.99
CA ILE A 122 23.19 6.80 0.33
C ILE A 122 23.16 8.31 0.22
N GLY A 123 21.97 8.88 0.34
CA GLY A 123 21.71 10.32 0.21
C GLY A 123 22.22 11.15 1.38
N ALA A 124 22.45 12.42 1.12
CA ALA A 124 23.01 13.38 2.07
C ALA A 124 22.20 13.46 3.39
N PHE A 125 22.90 13.79 4.48
CA PHE A 125 22.34 13.91 5.85
C PHE A 125 21.78 12.59 6.41
N THR A 126 22.09 11.46 5.81
CA THR A 126 21.78 10.13 6.37
C THR A 126 22.76 9.80 7.49
N TYR A 127 22.21 9.18 8.56
CA TYR A 127 22.98 8.71 9.70
C TYR A 127 22.85 7.18 9.82
N VAL A 128 23.99 6.48 9.70
CA VAL A 128 24.07 5.03 9.85
C VAL A 128 24.85 4.70 11.12
N SER A 129 24.16 4.15 12.11
CA SER A 129 24.73 3.84 13.44
C SER A 129 25.64 2.62 13.42
N SER A 130 26.26 2.38 14.58
CA SER A 130 27.16 1.25 14.82
C SER A 130 26.47 -0.11 14.55
N LYS A 131 27.26 -1.07 14.03
CA LYS A 131 26.85 -2.44 13.75
C LYS A 131 25.65 -2.59 12.79
N ALA A 132 25.21 -1.50 12.16
CA ALA A 132 24.20 -1.57 11.10
C ALA A 132 24.75 -2.39 9.91
N VAL A 133 23.89 -3.19 9.28
CA VAL A 133 24.23 -4.01 8.10
C VAL A 133 23.28 -3.64 6.98
N ILE A 134 23.83 -3.05 5.91
CA ILE A 134 23.11 -2.67 4.70
C ILE A 134 23.51 -3.65 3.60
N GLY A 135 22.52 -4.26 2.95
CA GLY A 135 22.72 -5.22 1.85
C GLY A 135 23.21 -4.57 0.55
N ASP A 136 23.26 -5.39 -0.50
CA ASP A 136 23.65 -4.96 -1.83
C ASP A 136 22.52 -4.21 -2.54
N ASP A 137 22.85 -3.27 -3.45
CA ASP A 137 21.90 -2.50 -4.29
C ASP A 137 20.81 -1.73 -3.47
N VAL A 138 21.09 -1.40 -2.22
CA VAL A 138 20.17 -0.64 -1.38
C VAL A 138 20.20 0.83 -1.76
N THR A 139 19.02 1.43 -1.88
CA THR A 139 18.85 2.88 -2.13
C THR A 139 18.32 3.54 -0.87
N ILE A 140 19.13 4.40 -0.25
CA ILE A 140 18.75 5.19 0.94
C ILE A 140 18.74 6.65 0.55
N TYR A 141 17.57 7.26 0.53
CA TYR A 141 17.42 8.67 0.20
C TYR A 141 17.87 9.59 1.36
N PRO A 142 17.98 10.92 1.13
CA PRO A 142 18.46 11.86 2.15
C PRO A 142 17.66 11.89 3.47
N ASN A 143 18.33 12.30 4.57
CA ASN A 143 17.73 12.49 5.89
C ASN A 143 17.15 11.22 6.53
N VAL A 144 17.71 10.05 6.24
CA VAL A 144 17.32 8.78 6.86
C VAL A 144 18.16 8.54 8.12
N PHE A 145 17.51 8.01 9.17
CA PHE A 145 18.18 7.54 10.38
C PHE A 145 18.11 6.01 10.44
N ILE A 146 19.27 5.36 10.54
CA ILE A 146 19.42 3.92 10.72
C ILE A 146 20.11 3.66 12.04
N GLY A 147 19.35 3.08 12.99
CA GLY A 147 19.77 2.82 14.34
C GLY A 147 20.82 1.71 14.47
N GLU A 148 21.32 1.55 15.70
CA GLU A 148 22.32 0.54 16.01
C GLU A 148 21.77 -0.87 15.71
N ASN A 149 22.64 -1.75 15.17
CA ASN A 149 22.34 -3.16 14.92
C ASN A 149 21.14 -3.41 13.96
N VAL A 150 20.72 -2.39 13.19
CA VAL A 150 19.68 -2.53 12.16
C VAL A 150 20.21 -3.36 11.01
N LYS A 151 19.35 -4.20 10.41
CA LYS A 151 19.68 -4.96 9.20
C LYS A 151 18.71 -4.60 8.09
N ILE A 152 19.24 -4.28 6.91
CA ILE A 152 18.48 -3.99 5.69
C ILE A 152 18.94 -4.94 4.61
N GLY A 153 17.99 -5.69 4.03
CA GLY A 153 18.25 -6.65 2.94
C GLY A 153 18.48 -5.98 1.59
N ASN A 154 18.86 -6.79 0.61
CA ASN A 154 19.26 -6.33 -0.73
C ASN A 154 18.10 -5.67 -1.49
N ASN A 155 18.40 -4.80 -2.45
CA ASN A 155 17.46 -4.13 -3.36
C ASN A 155 16.36 -3.32 -2.65
N THR A 156 16.52 -2.98 -1.37
CA THR A 156 15.53 -2.25 -0.58
C THR A 156 15.68 -0.75 -0.80
N ILE A 157 14.54 -0.05 -0.90
CA ILE A 157 14.46 1.40 -1.11
C ILE A 157 13.92 2.04 0.15
N ILE A 158 14.69 2.97 0.73
CA ILE A 158 14.33 3.74 1.92
C ILE A 158 14.20 5.21 1.53
N HIS A 159 12.99 5.74 1.52
CA HIS A 159 12.69 7.10 1.10
C HIS A 159 13.06 8.16 2.15
N PRO A 160 13.06 9.46 1.77
CA PRO A 160 13.54 10.53 2.65
C PRO A 160 12.85 10.58 4.02
N GLY A 161 13.61 10.86 5.05
CA GLY A 161 13.09 11.10 6.40
C GLY A 161 12.61 9.86 7.17
N VAL A 162 12.82 8.66 6.63
CA VAL A 162 12.52 7.39 7.34
C VAL A 162 13.43 7.25 8.55
N LYS A 163 12.88 6.72 9.64
CA LYS A 163 13.61 6.42 10.87
C LYS A 163 13.44 4.96 11.26
N ILE A 164 14.54 4.24 11.31
CA ILE A 164 14.57 2.83 11.73
C ILE A 164 15.34 2.75 13.04
N TYR A 165 14.65 2.41 14.10
CA TYR A 165 15.22 2.32 15.44
C TYR A 165 16.06 1.05 15.62
N ASN A 166 16.85 1.03 16.71
CA ASN A 166 17.81 -0.03 16.99
C ASN A 166 17.20 -1.44 16.95
N ASP A 167 18.01 -2.42 16.52
CA ASP A 167 17.72 -3.85 16.48
C ASP A 167 16.62 -4.28 15.48
N CYS A 168 16.05 -3.34 14.72
CA CYS A 168 15.03 -3.64 13.72
C CYS A 168 15.63 -4.31 12.49
N LYS A 169 14.80 -5.11 11.79
CA LYS A 169 15.18 -5.80 10.56
C LYS A 169 14.21 -5.45 9.45
N VAL A 170 14.74 -5.13 8.28
CA VAL A 170 14.01 -4.92 7.03
C VAL A 170 14.56 -5.91 6.01
N GLY A 171 13.69 -6.68 5.39
CA GLY A 171 14.03 -7.68 4.38
C GLY A 171 14.52 -7.09 3.06
N SER A 172 14.60 -7.94 2.06
CA SER A 172 15.00 -7.59 0.69
C SER A 172 13.80 -7.15 -0.15
N ASN A 173 14.05 -6.37 -1.22
CA ASN A 173 13.04 -5.86 -2.15
C ASN A 173 11.91 -5.07 -1.47
N CYS A 174 12.18 -4.46 -0.34
CA CYS A 174 11.21 -3.64 0.38
C CYS A 174 11.21 -2.20 -0.14
N ILE A 175 10.06 -1.54 -0.03
CA ILE A 175 9.93 -0.11 -0.29
C ILE A 175 9.36 0.54 0.97
N VAL A 176 10.12 1.46 1.58
CA VAL A 176 9.70 2.20 2.77
C VAL A 176 9.58 3.67 2.40
N HIS A 177 8.35 4.17 2.33
CA HIS A 177 8.07 5.54 1.88
C HIS A 177 8.40 6.60 2.92
N ALA A 178 8.38 7.87 2.49
CA ALA A 178 8.86 8.99 3.27
C ALA A 178 8.18 9.14 4.64
N GLY A 179 8.98 9.46 5.67
CA GLY A 179 8.49 9.75 7.01
C GLY A 179 8.05 8.53 7.82
N VAL A 180 8.19 7.31 7.32
CA VAL A 180 7.89 6.08 8.07
C VAL A 180 8.80 5.98 9.29
N VAL A 181 8.22 5.54 10.42
CA VAL A 181 8.95 5.26 11.68
C VAL A 181 8.81 3.78 12.02
N ILE A 182 9.93 3.08 12.10
CA ILE A 182 10.00 1.65 12.41
C ILE A 182 10.70 1.46 13.74
N GLY A 183 10.00 0.84 14.71
CA GLY A 183 10.59 0.45 15.98
C GLY A 183 10.55 1.53 17.08
N ALA A 184 9.66 2.54 16.96
CA ALA A 184 9.33 3.40 18.09
C ALA A 184 8.69 2.58 19.23
N ASP A 185 8.75 3.09 20.46
CA ASP A 185 8.14 2.41 21.59
C ASP A 185 6.62 2.30 21.43
N GLY A 186 6.09 1.11 21.69
CA GLY A 186 4.65 0.89 21.79
C GLY A 186 4.02 1.64 22.94
N PHE A 187 2.69 1.80 22.91
CA PHE A 187 1.88 2.43 23.93
C PHE A 187 1.75 1.50 25.15
N GLY A 188 2.84 1.44 25.95
CA GLY A 188 2.94 0.62 27.15
C GLY A 188 3.03 1.48 28.40
N PHE A 189 1.94 1.49 29.20
CA PHE A 189 1.87 2.20 30.46
C PHE A 189 1.12 1.35 31.50
N ALA A 190 1.57 1.41 32.75
CA ALA A 190 0.90 0.80 33.90
C ALA A 190 0.47 1.89 34.87
N PRO A 191 -0.79 1.93 35.33
CA PRO A 191 -1.22 2.85 36.36
C PRO A 191 -0.59 2.43 37.69
N ASP A 192 -0.12 3.41 38.50
CA ASP A 192 0.27 3.22 39.89
C ASP A 192 -0.96 3.35 40.81
N GLU A 193 -0.73 3.23 42.13
CA GLU A 193 -1.77 3.32 43.14
C GLU A 193 -2.57 4.63 43.12
N ASN A 194 -1.97 5.70 42.58
CA ASN A 194 -2.58 7.02 42.45
C ASN A 194 -3.22 7.25 41.08
N GLY A 195 -3.24 6.23 40.19
CA GLY A 195 -3.75 6.33 38.83
C GLY A 195 -2.80 7.04 37.86
N THR A 196 -1.56 7.30 38.27
CA THR A 196 -0.54 7.89 37.39
C THR A 196 0.06 6.81 36.47
N PHE A 197 0.15 7.10 35.18
CA PHE A 197 0.71 6.18 34.21
C PHE A 197 2.24 6.16 34.25
N LYS A 198 2.82 5.01 34.59
CA LYS A 198 4.26 4.75 34.50
C LYS A 198 4.57 4.03 33.21
N LYS A 199 5.61 4.50 32.49
CA LYS A 199 6.04 3.88 31.24
C LYS A 199 6.57 2.47 31.48
N VAL A 200 6.11 1.53 30.68
CA VAL A 200 6.66 0.17 30.56
C VAL A 200 7.70 0.18 29.43
N PRO A 201 8.99 -0.10 29.71
CA PRO A 201 10.03 -0.16 28.68
C PRO A 201 9.70 -1.17 27.58
N GLN A 202 9.98 -0.80 26.36
CA GLN A 202 9.77 -1.64 25.18
C GLN A 202 11.15 -2.12 24.68
N ILE A 203 11.48 -3.38 24.93
CA ILE A 203 12.81 -3.95 24.70
C ILE A 203 12.90 -4.88 23.46
N GLY A 204 11.79 -5.09 22.81
CA GLY A 204 11.75 -5.87 21.57
C GLY A 204 12.12 -5.05 20.32
N ASN A 205 11.81 -5.58 19.16
CA ASN A 205 12.11 -4.93 17.88
C ASN A 205 10.96 -5.09 16.88
N VAL A 206 11.21 -4.65 15.62
CA VAL A 206 10.36 -4.91 14.45
C VAL A 206 11.12 -5.78 13.47
N VAL A 207 10.44 -6.75 12.88
CA VAL A 207 10.93 -7.58 11.79
C VAL A 207 9.99 -7.44 10.60
N ILE A 208 10.50 -6.86 9.53
CA ILE A 208 9.83 -6.75 8.22
C ILE A 208 10.48 -7.76 7.31
N GLU A 209 9.69 -8.68 6.75
CA GLU A 209 10.17 -9.69 5.80
C GLU A 209 10.29 -9.09 4.39
N ASP A 210 10.62 -9.94 3.39
CA ASP A 210 10.87 -9.50 2.03
C ASP A 210 9.60 -9.02 1.30
N ASP A 211 9.78 -8.25 0.23
CA ASP A 211 8.75 -7.80 -0.72
C ASP A 211 7.64 -6.93 -0.07
N VAL A 212 7.92 -6.33 1.09
CA VAL A 212 6.99 -5.46 1.83
C VAL A 212 7.05 -4.02 1.31
N GLU A 213 5.89 -3.38 1.24
CA GLU A 213 5.80 -1.94 0.95
C GLU A 213 5.05 -1.21 2.06
N ILE A 214 5.60 -0.09 2.53
CA ILE A 214 5.07 0.69 3.65
C ILE A 214 4.91 2.14 3.22
N GLY A 215 3.67 2.61 3.21
CA GLY A 215 3.26 3.95 2.81
C GLY A 215 3.72 5.04 3.76
N SER A 216 3.74 6.26 3.26
CA SER A 216 4.28 7.43 3.94
C SER A 216 3.66 7.69 5.31
N ASN A 217 4.50 8.13 6.28
CA ASN A 217 4.10 8.48 7.63
C ASN A 217 3.39 7.35 8.41
N THR A 218 3.56 6.12 8.00
CA THR A 218 3.11 4.94 8.76
C THR A 218 4.07 4.71 9.92
N THR A 219 3.52 4.29 11.08
CA THR A 219 4.30 3.96 12.27
C THR A 219 4.12 2.50 12.65
N ILE A 220 5.24 1.83 12.95
CA ILE A 220 5.28 0.42 13.35
C ILE A 220 6.05 0.34 14.66
N ASP A 221 5.33 0.07 15.75
CA ASP A 221 5.90 0.02 17.08
C ASP A 221 6.68 -1.28 17.29
N ARG A 222 7.76 -1.17 18.07
CA ARG A 222 8.50 -2.33 18.55
C ARG A 222 7.66 -3.15 19.53
N ALA A 223 7.90 -4.43 19.58
CA ALA A 223 7.32 -5.28 20.61
C ALA A 223 7.80 -4.91 22.01
N THR A 224 6.97 -5.13 23.01
CA THR A 224 7.41 -5.05 24.42
C THR A 224 8.55 -6.03 24.68
N MET A 225 8.39 -7.28 24.21
CA MET A 225 9.41 -8.35 24.16
C MET A 225 9.20 -9.14 22.87
N GLY A 226 10.27 -9.66 22.30
CA GLY A 226 10.24 -10.35 21.00
C GLY A 226 10.13 -9.37 19.86
N SER A 227 9.25 -9.62 18.88
CA SER A 227 9.16 -8.80 17.67
C SER A 227 7.71 -8.49 17.27
N THR A 228 7.50 -7.30 16.71
CA THR A 228 6.36 -7.00 15.85
C THR A 228 6.72 -7.48 14.45
N TYR A 229 5.85 -8.23 13.79
CA TYR A 229 6.13 -8.87 12.51
C TYR A 229 5.27 -8.32 11.38
N ILE A 230 5.93 -7.95 10.28
CA ILE A 230 5.31 -7.67 8.99
C ILE A 230 5.80 -8.75 8.03
N ARG A 231 4.93 -9.68 7.66
CA ARG A 231 5.32 -10.86 6.90
C ARG A 231 5.48 -10.54 5.41
N LYS A 232 6.09 -11.48 4.68
CA LYS A 232 6.42 -11.33 3.27
C LYS A 232 5.24 -10.86 2.41
N GLY A 233 5.50 -9.90 1.54
CA GLY A 233 4.56 -9.41 0.53
C GLY A 233 3.44 -8.51 1.06
N VAL A 234 3.44 -8.15 2.34
CA VAL A 234 2.46 -7.22 2.94
C VAL A 234 2.57 -5.84 2.30
N LYS A 235 1.41 -5.21 2.05
CA LYS A 235 1.31 -3.84 1.56
C LYS A 235 0.54 -2.98 2.56
N ILE A 236 1.18 -1.94 3.05
CA ILE A 236 0.62 -0.99 4.02
C ILE A 236 0.60 0.39 3.37
N ASP A 237 -0.54 1.02 3.32
CA ASP A 237 -0.72 2.35 2.76
C ASP A 237 -0.33 3.44 3.78
N ASN A 238 -0.53 4.68 3.43
CA ASN A 238 -0.09 5.86 4.18
C ASN A 238 -0.82 6.02 5.52
N LEU A 239 -0.16 6.63 6.52
CA LEU A 239 -0.75 7.04 7.80
C LEU A 239 -1.36 5.87 8.60
N CYS A 240 -0.85 4.66 8.45
CA CYS A 240 -1.28 3.51 9.23
C CYS A 240 -0.54 3.41 10.56
N GLN A 241 -1.20 2.81 11.58
CA GLN A 241 -0.59 2.49 12.88
C GLN A 241 -0.57 0.99 13.09
N ILE A 242 0.61 0.43 13.28
CA ILE A 242 0.81 -0.96 13.69
C ILE A 242 1.41 -0.96 15.09
N ALA A 243 0.61 -1.37 16.07
CA ALA A 243 1.05 -1.36 17.47
C ALA A 243 1.97 -2.55 17.81
N HIS A 244 2.52 -2.49 19.02
CA HIS A 244 3.48 -3.47 19.53
C HIS A 244 2.98 -4.93 19.49
N ASN A 245 3.85 -5.88 19.20
CA ASN A 245 3.57 -7.32 19.18
C ASN A 245 2.51 -7.77 18.16
N VAL A 246 2.15 -6.92 17.20
CA VAL A 246 1.30 -7.29 16.07
C VAL A 246 2.06 -8.25 15.14
N ASP A 247 1.34 -9.18 14.54
CA ASP A 247 1.85 -10.07 13.48
C ASP A 247 0.90 -9.99 12.29
N ILE A 248 1.35 -9.45 11.15
CA ILE A 248 0.57 -9.35 9.92
C ILE A 248 1.01 -10.43 8.96
N GLY A 249 0.10 -11.36 8.65
CA GLY A 249 0.32 -12.51 7.76
C GLY A 249 0.62 -12.10 6.31
N LYS A 250 1.25 -13.03 5.59
CA LYS A 250 1.76 -12.83 4.23
C LYS A 250 0.68 -12.32 3.27
N ASN A 251 1.11 -11.46 2.33
CA ASN A 251 0.28 -10.94 1.25
C ASN A 251 -1.01 -10.22 1.70
N SER A 252 -1.06 -9.80 2.96
CA SER A 252 -2.15 -8.95 3.45
C SER A 252 -1.94 -7.50 3.01
N ALA A 253 -3.04 -6.78 2.80
CA ALA A 253 -3.01 -5.38 2.39
C ALA A 253 -3.88 -4.51 3.31
N MET A 254 -3.40 -3.31 3.59
CA MET A 254 -3.98 -2.37 4.53
C MET A 254 -4.03 -0.99 3.91
N ALA A 255 -5.22 -0.45 3.74
CA ALA A 255 -5.42 0.88 3.18
C ALA A 255 -5.22 1.98 4.22
N SER A 256 -5.09 3.21 3.76
CA SER A 256 -4.65 4.36 4.55
C SER A 256 -5.46 4.62 5.82
N GLN A 257 -4.77 5.14 6.83
CA GLN A 257 -5.33 5.51 8.14
C GLN A 257 -5.93 4.34 8.94
N ALA A 258 -5.69 3.09 8.53
CA ALA A 258 -6.13 1.96 9.34
C ALA A 258 -5.18 1.74 10.53
N GLY A 259 -5.72 1.21 11.64
CA GLY A 259 -4.99 0.98 12.87
C GLY A 259 -5.17 -0.43 13.42
N ILE A 260 -4.09 -1.06 13.83
CA ILE A 260 -4.09 -2.38 14.47
C ILE A 260 -3.51 -2.22 15.88
N ALA A 261 -4.33 -2.50 16.88
CA ALA A 261 -3.92 -2.41 18.29
C ALA A 261 -3.03 -3.60 18.71
N GLY A 262 -2.35 -3.43 19.83
CA GLY A 262 -1.28 -4.31 20.29
C GLY A 262 -1.65 -5.78 20.38
N SER A 263 -0.69 -6.64 20.07
CA SER A 263 -0.78 -8.10 20.15
C SER A 263 -1.82 -8.77 19.25
N ALA A 264 -2.42 -8.05 18.30
CA ALA A 264 -3.32 -8.65 17.32
C ALA A 264 -2.55 -9.52 16.32
N LYS A 265 -3.19 -10.62 15.89
CA LYS A 265 -2.68 -11.57 14.90
C LYS A 265 -3.55 -11.53 13.66
N ILE A 266 -3.01 -11.02 12.58
CA ILE A 266 -3.69 -10.90 11.29
C ILE A 266 -3.23 -12.06 10.41
N GLY A 267 -4.17 -12.81 9.85
CA GLY A 267 -3.91 -13.92 8.96
C GLY A 267 -3.29 -13.51 7.62
N GLU A 268 -3.14 -14.46 6.72
CA GLU A 268 -2.63 -14.23 5.38
C GLU A 268 -3.73 -13.69 4.43
N ARG A 269 -3.35 -12.89 3.42
CA ARG A 269 -4.26 -12.36 2.38
C ARG A 269 -5.48 -11.60 2.91
N VAL A 270 -5.33 -11.03 4.11
CA VAL A 270 -6.37 -10.17 4.72
C VAL A 270 -6.37 -8.81 4.05
N LEU A 271 -7.55 -8.31 3.71
CA LEU A 271 -7.74 -6.97 3.13
C LEU A 271 -8.39 -6.05 4.15
N ILE A 272 -7.68 -4.99 4.56
CA ILE A 272 -8.14 -4.02 5.56
C ILE A 272 -8.41 -2.69 4.87
N GLY A 273 -9.66 -2.26 4.86
CA GLY A 273 -10.10 -0.99 4.30
C GLY A 273 -9.61 0.22 5.08
N GLY A 274 -9.58 1.37 4.42
CA GLY A 274 -9.13 2.62 5.02
C GLY A 274 -9.91 3.01 6.28
N GLN A 275 -9.21 3.59 7.26
CA GLN A 275 -9.79 4.00 8.54
C GLN A 275 -10.42 2.86 9.36
N ALA A 276 -10.12 1.60 9.03
CA ALA A 276 -10.55 0.48 9.86
C ALA A 276 -9.72 0.38 11.14
N GLY A 277 -10.35 0.01 12.25
CA GLY A 277 -9.70 -0.19 13.54
C GLY A 277 -9.85 -1.62 14.03
N ILE A 278 -8.76 -2.27 14.43
CA ILE A 278 -8.75 -3.63 14.97
C ILE A 278 -8.29 -3.56 16.43
N SER A 279 -9.12 -4.05 17.35
CA SER A 279 -8.81 -4.07 18.79
C SER A 279 -7.64 -5.02 19.11
N GLY A 280 -7.03 -4.80 20.26
CA GLY A 280 -5.87 -5.57 20.69
C GLY A 280 -6.17 -7.04 21.02
N HIS A 281 -5.14 -7.88 20.96
CA HIS A 281 -5.20 -9.31 21.31
C HIS A 281 -6.18 -10.17 20.49
N LEU A 282 -6.56 -9.69 19.30
CA LEU A 282 -7.49 -10.41 18.42
C LEU A 282 -6.75 -11.29 17.42
N PHE A 283 -7.46 -12.30 16.93
CA PHE A 283 -7.10 -13.11 15.79
C PHE A 283 -8.04 -12.83 14.62
N ILE A 284 -7.50 -12.55 13.44
CA ILE A 284 -8.24 -12.37 12.19
C ILE A 284 -7.84 -13.50 11.23
N ALA A 285 -8.80 -14.31 10.82
CA ALA A 285 -8.56 -15.43 9.91
C ALA A 285 -8.05 -14.98 8.54
N ASP A 286 -7.35 -15.89 7.87
CA ASP A 286 -6.90 -15.70 6.50
C ASP A 286 -8.05 -15.32 5.57
N ASP A 287 -7.75 -14.62 4.47
CA ASP A 287 -8.68 -14.21 3.41
C ASP A 287 -9.86 -13.33 3.89
N THR A 288 -9.84 -12.84 5.13
CA THR A 288 -10.84 -11.91 5.67
C THR A 288 -10.77 -10.55 4.97
N LYS A 289 -11.95 -9.94 4.74
CA LYS A 289 -12.07 -8.60 4.17
C LYS A 289 -12.78 -7.67 5.15
N ILE A 290 -12.10 -6.61 5.54
CA ILE A 290 -12.63 -5.57 6.43
C ILE A 290 -12.88 -4.32 5.59
N VAL A 291 -14.13 -3.92 5.46
CA VAL A 291 -14.52 -2.74 4.67
C VAL A 291 -14.07 -1.47 5.38
N ALA A 292 -13.86 -0.39 4.63
CA ALA A 292 -13.44 0.90 5.19
C ALA A 292 -14.32 1.38 6.36
N GLN A 293 -13.70 2.08 7.32
CA GLN A 293 -14.35 2.63 8.53
C GLN A 293 -14.99 1.58 9.44
N SER A 294 -14.54 0.33 9.35
CA SER A 294 -15.04 -0.73 10.23
C SER A 294 -14.25 -0.82 11.54
N GLY A 295 -14.95 -1.06 12.64
CA GLY A 295 -14.37 -1.36 13.94
C GLY A 295 -14.50 -2.85 14.29
N ILE A 296 -13.39 -3.54 14.52
CA ILE A 296 -13.36 -4.97 14.84
C ILE A 296 -13.09 -5.17 16.32
N PRO A 297 -14.13 -5.49 17.13
CA PRO A 297 -13.99 -5.62 18.58
C PRO A 297 -13.71 -7.05 19.03
N SER A 298 -13.78 -8.05 18.15
CA SER A 298 -13.64 -9.49 18.49
C SER A 298 -12.93 -10.26 17.39
N SER A 299 -12.37 -11.42 17.77
CA SER A 299 -11.65 -12.29 16.84
C SER A 299 -12.54 -12.87 15.74
N ILE A 300 -12.02 -12.94 14.52
CA ILE A 300 -12.68 -13.47 13.34
C ILE A 300 -12.07 -14.83 13.03
N LYS A 301 -12.84 -15.90 13.24
CA LYS A 301 -12.32 -17.28 13.18
C LYS A 301 -12.40 -17.94 11.80
N LYS A 302 -13.08 -17.33 10.84
CA LYS A 302 -13.27 -17.82 9.46
C LYS A 302 -13.26 -16.64 8.49
N ALA A 303 -12.86 -16.90 7.24
CA ALA A 303 -12.89 -15.88 6.20
C ALA A 303 -14.29 -15.34 5.96
N GLU A 304 -14.45 -14.02 6.09
CA GLU A 304 -15.70 -13.32 5.83
C GLU A 304 -15.44 -11.84 5.46
N THR A 305 -16.45 -11.19 4.93
CA THR A 305 -16.41 -9.75 4.67
C THR A 305 -17.23 -9.02 5.73
N LEU A 306 -16.56 -8.12 6.46
CA LEU A 306 -17.14 -7.38 7.60
C LEU A 306 -17.27 -5.90 7.28
N MET A 307 -18.34 -5.27 7.76
CA MET A 307 -18.58 -3.84 7.63
C MET A 307 -19.25 -3.27 8.87
N GLY A 308 -18.91 -2.03 9.19
CA GLY A 308 -19.55 -1.24 10.25
C GLY A 308 -18.75 -1.18 11.55
N SER A 309 -19.29 -0.46 12.52
CA SER A 309 -18.71 -0.33 13.85
C SER A 309 -19.84 -0.52 14.88
N PRO A 310 -19.93 -1.70 15.51
CA PRO A 310 -19.04 -2.87 15.35
C PRO A 310 -19.13 -3.52 13.96
N GLY A 311 -18.03 -4.12 13.51
CA GLY A 311 -17.97 -4.86 12.25
C GLY A 311 -18.78 -6.15 12.34
N ILE A 312 -19.77 -6.30 11.46
CA ILE A 312 -20.61 -7.49 11.29
C ILE A 312 -20.58 -7.96 9.84
N PRO A 313 -21.04 -9.18 9.51
CA PRO A 313 -21.09 -9.64 8.13
C PRO A 313 -21.77 -8.63 7.21
N LEU A 314 -21.20 -8.43 6.03
CA LEU A 314 -21.60 -7.36 5.09
C LEU A 314 -23.10 -7.39 4.76
N GLU A 315 -23.66 -8.59 4.52
CA GLU A 315 -25.07 -8.73 4.16
C GLU A 315 -25.99 -8.36 5.33
N ASP A 316 -25.59 -8.66 6.56
CA ASP A 316 -26.36 -8.29 7.77
C ASP A 316 -26.22 -6.79 8.04
N PHE A 317 -25.03 -6.20 7.80
CA PHE A 317 -24.86 -4.75 7.85
C PHE A 317 -25.79 -4.03 6.86
N LYS A 318 -25.85 -4.47 5.60
CA LYS A 318 -26.72 -3.87 4.59
C LYS A 318 -28.18 -3.89 4.99
N LYS A 319 -28.67 -5.02 5.51
CA LYS A 319 -30.06 -5.17 6.00
C LYS A 319 -30.32 -4.24 7.19
N SER A 320 -29.43 -4.24 8.18
CA SER A 320 -29.52 -3.40 9.37
C SER A 320 -29.50 -1.92 9.03
N TYR A 321 -28.59 -1.51 8.13
CA TYR A 321 -28.49 -0.12 7.68
C TYR A 321 -29.74 0.34 6.90
N PHE A 322 -30.34 -0.53 6.09
CA PHE A 322 -31.62 -0.25 5.45
C PHE A 322 -32.74 -0.07 6.47
N GLY A 323 -32.80 -0.93 7.50
CA GLY A 323 -33.73 -0.79 8.63
C GLY A 323 -33.50 0.52 9.39
N PHE A 324 -32.23 0.84 9.70
CA PHE A 324 -31.85 2.09 10.37
C PHE A 324 -32.33 3.34 9.61
N ARG A 325 -32.14 3.38 8.29
CA ARG A 325 -32.62 4.50 7.46
C ARG A 325 -34.15 4.64 7.45
N LYS A 326 -34.89 3.56 7.66
CA LYS A 326 -36.37 3.55 7.73
C LYS A 326 -36.93 3.74 9.15
N LEU A 327 -36.06 3.74 10.16
CA LEU A 327 -36.46 3.79 11.56
C LEU A 327 -37.43 4.94 11.89
N PRO A 328 -37.23 6.20 11.40
CA PRO A 328 -38.18 7.26 11.66
C PRO A 328 -39.60 6.97 11.14
N SER A 329 -39.70 6.35 9.94
CA SER A 329 -41.01 5.99 9.37
C SER A 329 -41.64 4.78 10.05
N ILE A 330 -40.83 3.86 10.56
CA ILE A 330 -41.30 2.69 11.35
C ILE A 330 -41.86 3.17 12.70
N LEU A 331 -41.14 4.04 13.39
CA LEU A 331 -41.60 4.64 14.66
C LEU A 331 -42.94 5.37 14.51
N LYS A 332 -43.09 6.16 13.44
CA LYS A 332 -44.35 6.84 13.15
C LYS A 332 -45.50 5.86 12.93
N LYS A 333 -45.27 4.77 12.18
CA LYS A 333 -46.29 3.72 11.98
C LYS A 333 -46.66 3.00 13.28
N ILE A 334 -45.68 2.75 14.15
CA ILE A 334 -45.92 2.13 15.46
C ILE A 334 -46.82 3.07 16.26
N GLN A 335 -46.53 4.35 16.35
CA GLN A 335 -47.39 5.32 17.08
C GLN A 335 -48.81 5.39 16.51
N GLU A 336 -48.95 5.36 15.18
CA GLU A 336 -50.29 5.31 14.55
C GLU A 336 -51.04 4.02 14.87
N LEU A 337 -50.33 2.87 14.91
CA LEU A 337 -50.93 1.59 15.30
C LEU A 337 -51.33 1.57 16.79
N GLU A 338 -50.47 2.06 17.67
CA GLU A 338 -50.79 2.18 19.11
C GLU A 338 -52.04 3.06 19.35
N LYS A 339 -52.18 4.16 18.62
CA LYS A 339 -53.37 5.00 18.69
C LYS A 339 -54.62 4.25 18.25
N LYS A 340 -54.57 3.55 17.11
CA LYS A 340 -55.69 2.74 16.61
C LYS A 340 -56.10 1.62 17.57
N ILE A 341 -55.12 0.95 18.19
CA ILE A 341 -55.38 -0.09 19.18
C ILE A 341 -56.11 0.51 20.40
N LYS A 342 -55.66 1.65 20.91
CA LYS A 342 -56.34 2.34 22.01
C LYS A 342 -57.76 2.73 21.67
N GLU A 343 -58.02 3.21 20.46
CA GLU A 343 -59.36 3.56 19.96
C GLU A 343 -60.29 2.30 19.92
N LEU A 344 -59.73 1.13 19.53
CA LEU A 344 -60.49 -0.12 19.44
C LEU A 344 -60.69 -0.84 20.81
N THR A 345 -59.91 -0.49 21.81
CA THR A 345 -60.00 -1.13 23.17
C THR A 345 -60.76 -0.28 24.17
N HIS A 346 -61.23 0.92 23.79
CA HIS A 346 -62.03 1.81 24.61
C HIS A 346 -63.51 1.87 24.18
N ASP A 347 -63.95 1.02 23.24
CA ASP A 347 -65.32 0.60 22.96
C ASP A 347 -65.58 -0.75 23.63
#